data_780d0eb463bee4dfd5ee31988e52c048
#
_entry.id   780d0eb463bee4dfd5ee31988e52c048
#
_cell.length_a   1.000
_cell.length_b   1.000
_cell.length_c   1.000
_cell.angle_alpha   90.00
_cell.angle_beta   90.00
_cell.angle_gamma   90.00
#
_symmetry.space_group_name_H-M   'P 1'
#
loop_
_entity.id
_entity.type
_entity.pdbx_description
1 polymer ?
#
loop_
_entity_poly.entity_id
_entity_poly.type
_entity_poly.pdbx_seq_one_letter_code
_entity_poly.pdbx_strand_id
1 'polypeptide(L)'
;MFDNWASRSENLTYVTWNPHLNVEQTWNSIGIWGASHDNPNYYKWAICLKENPDYVIGDISLVSVDEENSSCEIGYILGMDYWGRGIVTEALKTILSYCLDEIRFEQVNACYVSLNPASGRVMEKAGMIFWKIIPDGVKRKGYTADKIYYQIKKAVGQKSVDEVSIS
;
A
#
# COMPACT_ATOMS: atom_id res chain seq x y z
N MET A 1 -2.25 13.57 11.40
CA MET A 1 -1.30 12.44 11.30
C MET A 1 -0.76 12.04 12.66
N PHE A 2 -0.10 12.91 13.42
CA PHE A 2 0.51 12.58 14.71
C PHE A 2 -0.46 11.85 15.63
N ASP A 3 -1.56 12.49 16.01
CA ASP A 3 -2.55 11.96 16.96
C ASP A 3 -3.37 10.76 16.40
N ASN A 4 -3.44 10.63 15.08
CA ASN A 4 -4.28 9.60 14.46
C ASN A 4 -3.62 8.24 14.38
N TRP A 5 -2.32 8.19 14.05
CA TRP A 5 -1.60 6.91 13.94
C TRP A 5 -0.10 7.00 14.21
N ALA A 6 0.59 8.11 13.90
CA ALA A 6 2.05 8.14 13.90
C ALA A 6 2.68 8.07 15.30
N SER A 7 1.97 8.49 16.35
CA SER A 7 2.40 8.39 17.74
C SER A 7 1.82 7.17 18.48
N ARG A 8 0.83 6.48 17.89
CA ARG A 8 0.12 5.39 18.55
C ARG A 8 0.82 4.06 18.29
N SER A 9 1.43 3.46 19.33
CA SER A 9 2.13 2.19 19.24
C SER A 9 1.26 1.05 18.72
N GLU A 10 -0.03 1.05 19.04
CA GLU A 10 -1.00 0.04 18.61
C GLU A 10 -1.17 0.03 17.09
N ASN A 11 -1.18 1.21 16.46
CA ASN A 11 -1.22 1.35 15.00
C ASN A 11 0.04 0.80 14.32
N LEU A 12 1.17 0.83 15.02
CA LEU A 12 2.49 0.61 14.48
C LEU A 12 3.07 -0.77 14.81
N THR A 13 2.28 -1.63 15.45
CA THR A 13 2.70 -2.97 15.87
C THR A 13 3.32 -3.78 14.72
N TYR A 14 2.81 -3.59 13.50
CA TYR A 14 3.20 -4.40 12.32
C TYR A 14 3.88 -3.59 11.21
N VAL A 15 4.20 -2.30 11.45
CA VAL A 15 4.93 -1.47 10.49
C VAL A 15 6.43 -1.46 10.76
N THR A 16 7.21 -0.93 9.82
CA THR A 16 8.68 -1.00 9.86
C THR A 16 9.36 0.15 10.62
N TRP A 17 8.62 1.14 11.05
CA TRP A 17 9.14 2.33 11.75
C TRP A 17 8.57 2.44 13.17
N ASN A 18 9.22 3.25 14.01
CA ASN A 18 8.84 3.43 15.41
C ASN A 18 7.83 4.58 15.56
N PRO A 19 6.99 4.58 16.62
CA PRO A 19 6.11 5.70 16.91
C PRO A 19 6.87 7.02 16.97
N HIS A 20 6.30 8.07 16.41
CA HIS A 20 6.82 9.41 16.54
C HIS A 20 6.69 9.88 17.99
N LEU A 21 7.76 10.38 18.56
CA LEU A 21 7.80 10.81 19.96
C LEU A 21 7.19 12.21 20.15
N ASN A 22 7.14 13.03 19.09
CA ASN A 22 6.60 14.37 19.10
C ASN A 22 6.11 14.79 17.71
N VAL A 23 5.39 15.90 17.67
CA VAL A 23 4.82 16.47 16.43
C VAL A 23 5.90 16.88 15.44
N GLU A 24 7.07 17.31 15.92
CA GLU A 24 8.20 17.74 15.09
C GLU A 24 8.72 16.58 14.20
N GLN A 25 8.81 15.37 14.75
CA GLN A 25 9.17 14.18 13.93
C GLN A 25 8.15 13.93 12.83
N THR A 26 6.87 14.18 13.08
CA THR A 26 5.83 14.07 12.06
C THR A 26 6.00 15.13 10.98
N TRP A 27 6.27 16.38 11.36
CA TRP A 27 6.53 17.46 10.40
C TRP A 27 7.76 17.19 9.55
N ASN A 28 8.83 16.67 10.15
CA ASN A 28 10.05 16.28 9.42
C ASN A 28 9.74 15.18 8.39
N SER A 29 8.94 14.17 8.76
CA SER A 29 8.51 13.12 7.83
C SER A 29 7.69 13.68 6.67
N ILE A 30 6.73 14.57 6.95
CA ILE A 30 5.91 15.24 5.93
C ILE A 30 6.80 16.10 5.01
N GLY A 31 7.78 16.81 5.59
CA GLY A 31 8.74 17.61 4.82
C GLY A 31 9.57 16.76 3.85
N ILE A 32 10.04 15.60 4.29
CA ILE A 32 10.76 14.64 3.43
C ILE A 32 9.83 14.16 2.30
N TRP A 33 8.58 13.82 2.61
CA TRP A 33 7.62 13.37 1.58
C TRP A 33 7.32 14.48 0.57
N GLY A 34 7.16 15.74 1.04
CA GLY A 34 6.99 16.89 0.16
C GLY A 34 8.17 17.11 -0.78
N ALA A 35 9.40 17.03 -0.24
CA ALA A 35 10.62 17.17 -1.03
C ALA A 35 10.84 16.01 -2.01
N SER A 36 10.21 14.85 -1.79
CA SER A 36 10.28 13.70 -2.69
C SER A 36 9.28 13.77 -3.86
N HIS A 37 8.43 14.79 -3.90
CA HIS A 37 7.35 14.89 -4.89
C HIS A 37 7.86 15.04 -6.34
N ASP A 38 9.07 15.60 -6.53
CA ASP A 38 9.70 15.74 -7.85
C ASP A 38 10.33 14.43 -8.35
N ASN A 39 10.37 13.39 -7.51
CA ASN A 39 10.86 12.08 -7.92
C ASN A 39 9.74 11.33 -8.69
N PRO A 40 9.94 10.98 -9.97
CA PRO A 40 8.91 10.32 -10.79
C PRO A 40 8.49 8.93 -10.26
N ASN A 41 9.29 8.33 -9.38
CA ASN A 41 9.01 7.02 -8.77
C ASN A 41 8.50 7.13 -7.33
N TYR A 42 8.15 8.34 -6.88
CA TYR A 42 7.61 8.57 -5.54
C TYR A 42 6.11 8.79 -5.60
N TYR A 43 5.36 7.85 -5.05
CA TYR A 43 3.90 7.87 -5.02
C TYR A 43 3.40 7.70 -3.60
N LYS A 44 2.75 8.73 -3.08
CA LYS A 44 2.14 8.70 -1.74
C LYS A 44 0.88 9.56 -1.71
N TRP A 45 -0.20 8.97 -1.20
CA TRP A 45 -1.51 9.62 -1.10
C TRP A 45 -1.99 9.62 0.35
N ALA A 46 -2.58 10.72 0.76
CA ALA A 46 -3.32 10.82 2.02
C ALA A 46 -4.69 10.17 1.87
N ILE A 47 -5.14 9.49 2.91
CA ILE A 47 -6.50 8.98 3.02
C ILE A 47 -7.30 9.95 3.91
N CYS A 48 -8.40 10.49 3.38
CA CYS A 48 -9.32 11.39 4.06
C CYS A 48 -10.75 10.90 3.88
N LEU A 49 -11.66 11.27 4.76
CA LEU A 49 -13.09 11.06 4.55
C LEU A 49 -13.65 12.20 3.67
N LYS A 50 -14.62 11.89 2.82
CA LYS A 50 -15.25 12.90 1.93
C LYS A 50 -15.89 14.05 2.71
N GLU A 51 -16.47 13.75 3.86
CA GLU A 51 -17.08 14.73 4.77
C GLU A 51 -16.06 15.59 5.52
N ASN A 52 -14.79 15.20 5.54
CA ASN A 52 -13.70 15.95 6.18
C ASN A 52 -12.38 15.78 5.40
N PRO A 53 -12.27 16.40 4.21
CA PRO A 53 -11.16 16.18 3.28
C PRO A 53 -9.81 16.73 3.79
N ASP A 54 -9.83 17.68 4.72
CA ASP A 54 -8.62 18.27 5.29
C ASP A 54 -8.06 17.47 6.47
N TYR A 55 -8.77 16.43 6.90
CA TYR A 55 -8.37 15.62 8.04
C TYR A 55 -7.82 14.26 7.60
N VAL A 56 -6.51 14.14 7.58
CA VAL A 56 -5.81 12.93 7.15
C VAL A 56 -5.92 11.83 8.21
N ILE A 57 -6.50 10.70 7.84
CA ILE A 57 -6.75 9.54 8.71
C ILE A 57 -5.85 8.34 8.43
N GLY A 58 -5.08 8.39 7.35
CA GLY A 58 -4.15 7.34 6.93
C GLY A 58 -3.38 7.74 5.69
N ASP A 59 -2.56 6.84 5.20
CA ASP A 59 -1.89 6.99 3.91
C ASP A 59 -1.76 5.64 3.18
N ILE A 60 -1.57 5.73 1.86
CA ILE A 60 -1.26 4.63 0.98
C ILE A 60 -0.16 5.08 0.02
N SER A 61 0.83 4.22 -0.24
CA SER A 61 1.99 4.60 -1.05
C SER A 61 2.58 3.40 -1.78
N LEU A 62 3.33 3.68 -2.84
CA LEU A 62 4.26 2.71 -3.40
C LEU A 62 5.53 2.73 -2.54
N VAL A 63 5.81 1.64 -1.86
CA VAL A 63 6.98 1.49 -0.98
C VAL A 63 8.23 1.06 -1.74
N SER A 64 8.04 0.51 -2.94
CA SER A 64 9.08 0.25 -3.92
C SER A 64 8.52 0.25 -5.33
N VAL A 65 9.35 0.66 -6.29
CA VAL A 65 9.10 0.58 -7.74
C VAL A 65 10.26 -0.17 -8.36
N ASP A 66 9.96 -1.17 -9.18
CA ASP A 66 10.89 -1.97 -9.95
C ASP A 66 10.58 -1.74 -11.44
N GLU A 67 11.31 -0.81 -12.06
CA GLU A 67 11.11 -0.42 -13.45
C GLU A 67 11.47 -1.57 -14.41
N GLU A 68 12.50 -2.35 -14.09
CA GLU A 68 12.96 -3.45 -14.95
C GLU A 68 11.88 -4.52 -15.10
N ASN A 69 11.16 -4.83 -14.01
CA ASN A 69 10.08 -5.81 -13.99
C ASN A 69 8.70 -5.18 -14.13
N SER A 70 8.63 -3.86 -14.38
CA SER A 70 7.37 -3.12 -14.49
C SER A 70 6.42 -3.43 -13.32
N SER A 71 6.95 -3.36 -12.10
CA SER A 71 6.20 -3.74 -10.90
C SER A 71 6.41 -2.78 -9.74
N CYS A 72 5.48 -2.80 -8.79
CA CYS A 72 5.59 -2.03 -7.56
C CYS A 72 5.06 -2.81 -6.35
N GLU A 73 5.42 -2.35 -5.14
CA GLU A 73 4.84 -2.83 -3.89
C GLU A 73 4.09 -1.69 -3.20
N ILE A 74 2.83 -1.95 -2.81
CA ILE A 74 1.98 -1.00 -2.09
C ILE A 74 2.05 -1.26 -0.59
N GLY A 75 2.16 -0.17 0.18
CA GLY A 75 1.97 -0.15 1.63
C GLY A 75 0.89 0.84 2.03
N TYR A 76 0.21 0.59 3.14
CA TYR A 76 -0.83 1.47 3.67
C TYR A 76 -0.89 1.44 5.19
N ILE A 77 -1.39 2.52 5.76
CA ILE A 77 -1.71 2.63 7.18
C ILE A 77 -3.00 3.43 7.36
N LEU A 78 -3.79 3.08 8.35
CA LEU A 78 -5.01 3.77 8.73
C LEU A 78 -5.06 3.91 10.25
N GLY A 79 -5.49 5.06 10.74
CA GLY A 79 -5.78 5.27 12.16
C GLY A 79 -6.78 4.24 12.69
N MET A 80 -6.50 3.68 13.87
CA MET A 80 -7.31 2.56 14.42
C MET A 80 -8.78 2.90 14.62
N ASP A 81 -9.11 4.17 14.88
CA ASP A 81 -10.47 4.67 15.05
C ASP A 81 -11.33 4.53 13.76
N TYR A 82 -10.67 4.24 12.63
CA TYR A 82 -11.29 4.08 11.30
C TYR A 82 -11.25 2.65 10.78
N TRP A 83 -10.71 1.69 11.57
CA TRP A 83 -10.64 0.29 11.17
C TRP A 83 -12.03 -0.35 11.00
N GLY A 84 -12.11 -1.43 10.24
CA GLY A 84 -13.34 -2.20 10.04
C GLY A 84 -14.38 -1.55 9.13
N ARG A 85 -14.15 -0.33 8.63
CA ARG A 85 -15.10 0.46 7.83
C ARG A 85 -14.94 0.30 6.31
N GLY A 86 -14.00 -0.53 5.85
CA GLY A 86 -13.76 -0.76 4.42
C GLY A 86 -12.91 0.32 3.72
N ILE A 87 -12.51 1.38 4.42
CA ILE A 87 -11.81 2.57 3.86
C ILE A 87 -10.52 2.17 3.13
N VAL A 88 -9.65 1.37 3.76
CA VAL A 88 -8.39 0.94 3.12
C VAL A 88 -8.66 0.04 1.92
N THR A 89 -9.71 -0.79 1.96
CA THR A 89 -10.08 -1.62 0.80
C THR A 89 -10.49 -0.78 -0.40
N GLU A 90 -11.26 0.29 -0.18
CA GLU A 90 -11.65 1.25 -1.22
C GLU A 90 -10.42 1.98 -1.76
N ALA A 91 -9.58 2.53 -0.89
CA ALA A 91 -8.34 3.21 -1.27
C ALA A 91 -7.42 2.27 -2.06
N LEU A 92 -7.22 1.03 -1.59
CA LEU A 92 -6.36 0.06 -2.26
C LEU A 92 -6.89 -0.28 -3.66
N LYS A 93 -8.20 -0.50 -3.84
CA LYS A 93 -8.80 -0.73 -5.17
C LYS A 93 -8.52 0.42 -6.14
N THR A 94 -8.68 1.65 -5.67
CA THR A 94 -8.43 2.86 -6.48
C THR A 94 -6.97 2.94 -6.90
N ILE A 95 -6.04 2.70 -5.98
CA ILE A 95 -4.60 2.76 -6.30
C ILE A 95 -4.16 1.58 -7.18
N LEU A 96 -4.74 0.38 -7.00
CA LEU A 96 -4.48 -0.76 -7.89
C LEU A 96 -4.87 -0.44 -9.33
N SER A 97 -6.08 0.12 -9.55
CA SER A 97 -6.50 0.56 -10.88
C SER A 97 -5.56 1.62 -11.45
N TYR A 98 -5.21 2.63 -10.67
CA TYR A 98 -4.27 3.67 -11.08
C TYR A 98 -2.89 3.08 -11.48
N CYS A 99 -2.35 2.15 -10.70
CA CYS A 99 -1.09 1.50 -10.99
C CYS A 99 -1.12 0.67 -12.27
N LEU A 100 -2.20 -0.10 -12.51
CA LEU A 100 -2.32 -0.99 -13.66
C LEU A 100 -2.74 -0.27 -14.95
N ASP A 101 -3.64 0.72 -14.84
CA ASP A 101 -4.28 1.36 -16.00
C ASP A 101 -3.57 2.65 -16.42
N GLU A 102 -3.15 3.49 -15.47
CA GLU A 102 -2.55 4.80 -15.75
C GLU A 102 -1.00 4.72 -15.78
N ILE A 103 -0.37 4.20 -14.70
CA ILE A 103 1.09 4.02 -14.68
C ILE A 103 1.51 2.85 -15.57
N ARG A 104 0.63 1.85 -15.74
CA ARG A 104 0.80 0.66 -16.58
C ARG A 104 1.81 -0.34 -16.05
N PHE A 105 1.92 -0.48 -14.74
CA PHE A 105 2.64 -1.62 -14.18
C PHE A 105 2.01 -2.94 -14.60
N GLU A 106 2.84 -3.93 -14.88
CA GLU A 106 2.40 -5.29 -15.21
C GLU A 106 1.99 -6.07 -13.96
N GLN A 107 2.57 -5.72 -12.81
CA GLN A 107 2.30 -6.39 -11.54
C GLN A 107 2.35 -5.40 -10.38
N VAL A 108 1.38 -5.52 -9.48
CA VAL A 108 1.35 -4.80 -8.20
C VAL A 108 1.36 -5.81 -7.07
N ASN A 109 2.27 -5.60 -6.12
CA ASN A 109 2.46 -6.45 -4.95
C ASN A 109 2.03 -5.71 -3.69
N ALA A 110 1.64 -6.45 -2.68
CA ALA A 110 1.50 -5.98 -1.30
C ALA A 110 1.84 -7.11 -0.34
N CYS A 111 2.23 -6.78 0.88
CA CYS A 111 2.52 -7.81 1.86
C CYS A 111 2.02 -7.43 3.25
N TYR A 112 1.87 -8.43 4.09
CA TYR A 112 1.56 -8.25 5.50
C TYR A 112 2.33 -9.23 6.37
N VAL A 113 2.45 -8.90 7.65
CA VAL A 113 3.03 -9.78 8.67
C VAL A 113 1.97 -10.78 9.09
N SER A 114 2.29 -12.07 9.18
CA SER A 114 1.34 -13.15 9.51
C SER A 114 0.52 -12.90 10.78
N LEU A 115 1.03 -12.09 11.69
CA LEU A 115 0.35 -11.64 12.91
C LEU A 115 -0.75 -10.57 12.65
N ASN A 116 -0.84 -10.03 11.42
CA ASN A 116 -1.84 -9.03 11.02
C ASN A 116 -2.80 -9.55 9.92
N PRO A 117 -3.64 -10.53 10.20
CA PRO A 117 -4.55 -11.10 9.19
C PRO A 117 -5.58 -10.09 8.66
N ALA A 118 -5.80 -8.98 9.37
CA ALA A 118 -6.69 -7.91 8.90
C ALA A 118 -6.18 -7.27 7.61
N SER A 119 -4.86 -7.07 7.49
CA SER A 119 -4.24 -6.54 6.28
C SER A 119 -4.37 -7.51 5.10
N GLY A 120 -4.21 -8.82 5.33
CA GLY A 120 -4.46 -9.84 4.30
C GLY A 120 -5.88 -9.80 3.76
N ARG A 121 -6.90 -9.70 4.65
CA ARG A 121 -8.30 -9.55 4.23
C ARG A 121 -8.58 -8.31 3.40
N VAL A 122 -7.85 -7.22 3.62
CA VAL A 122 -7.95 -6.01 2.78
C VAL A 122 -7.45 -6.32 1.37
N MET A 123 -6.31 -6.98 1.24
CA MET A 123 -5.72 -7.35 -0.06
C MET A 123 -6.66 -8.29 -0.85
N GLU A 124 -7.20 -9.32 -0.19
CA GLU A 124 -8.16 -10.25 -0.80
C GLU A 124 -9.42 -9.53 -1.29
N LYS A 125 -10.02 -8.66 -0.44
CA LYS A 125 -11.20 -7.87 -0.82
C LYS A 125 -10.92 -6.85 -1.93
N ALA A 126 -9.67 -6.44 -2.09
CA ALA A 126 -9.25 -5.58 -3.17
C ALA A 126 -8.99 -6.35 -4.50
N GLY A 127 -9.09 -7.69 -4.50
CA GLY A 127 -8.92 -8.52 -5.68
C GLY A 127 -7.51 -9.04 -5.89
N MET A 128 -6.61 -8.82 -4.93
CA MET A 128 -5.27 -9.39 -4.98
C MET A 128 -5.31 -10.89 -4.64
N ILE A 129 -4.43 -11.67 -5.22
CA ILE A 129 -4.31 -13.12 -4.99
C ILE A 129 -3.04 -13.41 -4.19
N PHE A 130 -3.09 -14.46 -3.38
CA PHE A 130 -1.91 -14.97 -2.67
C PHE A 130 -0.79 -15.29 -3.67
N TRP A 131 0.44 -14.90 -3.32
CA TRP A 131 1.61 -15.15 -4.14
C TRP A 131 2.65 -16.04 -3.46
N LYS A 132 3.18 -15.63 -2.30
CA LYS A 132 4.24 -16.36 -1.60
C LYS A 132 4.28 -16.03 -0.11
N ILE A 133 4.96 -16.90 0.65
CA ILE A 133 5.33 -16.66 2.03
C ILE A 133 6.87 -16.59 2.10
N ILE A 134 7.38 -15.66 2.88
CA ILE A 134 8.78 -15.65 3.32
C ILE A 134 8.78 -15.98 4.81
N PRO A 135 9.15 -17.21 5.19
CA PRO A 135 9.23 -17.60 6.60
C PRO A 135 10.23 -16.72 7.34
N ASP A 136 9.87 -16.33 8.55
CA ASP A 136 10.69 -15.45 9.40
C ASP A 136 11.12 -14.14 8.71
N GLY A 137 10.33 -13.69 7.73
CA GLY A 137 10.62 -12.52 6.88
C GLY A 137 10.57 -11.18 7.62
N VAL A 138 10.02 -11.17 8.83
CA VAL A 138 10.01 -10.01 9.72
C VAL A 138 10.64 -10.40 11.05
N LYS A 139 11.74 -9.69 11.37
CA LYS A 139 12.42 -9.81 12.67
C LYS A 139 12.37 -8.49 13.41
N ARG A 140 11.71 -8.46 14.54
CA ARG A 140 11.52 -7.29 15.38
C ARG A 140 11.92 -7.59 16.82
N LYS A 141 12.17 -6.55 17.61
CA LYS A 141 12.36 -6.71 19.04
C LYS A 141 11.07 -7.27 19.64
N GLY A 142 11.12 -8.54 20.08
CA GLY A 142 10.00 -9.20 20.74
C GLY A 142 9.21 -10.19 19.88
N TYR A 143 9.40 -10.24 18.54
CA TYR A 143 8.78 -11.27 17.72
C TYR A 143 9.51 -11.52 16.39
N THR A 144 9.32 -12.73 15.88
CA THR A 144 9.63 -13.11 14.49
C THR A 144 8.35 -13.61 13.86
N ALA A 145 8.11 -13.26 12.60
CA ALA A 145 6.88 -13.64 11.91
C ALA A 145 7.11 -13.76 10.40
N ASP A 146 6.24 -14.50 9.73
CA ASP A 146 6.27 -14.64 8.29
C ASP A 146 5.80 -13.36 7.60
N LYS A 147 6.36 -13.09 6.43
CA LYS A 147 5.90 -12.04 5.51
C LYS A 147 5.10 -12.71 4.39
N ILE A 148 3.83 -12.37 4.30
CA ILE A 148 2.88 -12.98 3.36
C ILE A 148 2.59 -11.99 2.25
N TYR A 149 2.86 -12.40 1.00
CA TYR A 149 2.71 -11.58 -0.19
C TYR A 149 1.47 -11.91 -0.98
N TYR A 150 0.82 -10.88 -1.43
CA TYR A 150 -0.26 -10.87 -2.40
C TYR A 150 0.15 -10.10 -3.64
N GLN A 151 -0.44 -10.43 -4.78
CA GLN A 151 -0.20 -9.74 -6.05
C GLN A 151 -1.48 -9.60 -6.85
N ILE A 152 -1.48 -8.62 -7.75
CA ILE A 152 -2.41 -8.53 -8.87
C ILE A 152 -1.59 -8.24 -10.13
N LYS A 153 -1.97 -8.86 -11.24
CA LYS A 153 -1.33 -8.65 -12.53
C LYS A 153 -2.31 -8.00 -13.48
N LYS A 154 -1.78 -7.20 -14.39
CA LYS A 154 -2.56 -6.69 -15.51
C LYS A 154 -3.14 -7.85 -16.29
N ALA A 155 -4.43 -7.77 -16.61
CA ALA A 155 -5.05 -8.76 -17.48
C ALA A 155 -4.32 -8.73 -18.83
N VAL A 156 -3.80 -9.88 -19.25
CA VAL A 156 -3.26 -10.02 -20.61
C VAL A 156 -4.44 -9.83 -21.56
N GLY A 157 -4.49 -8.68 -22.24
CA GLY A 157 -5.51 -8.42 -23.23
C GLY A 157 -5.54 -9.57 -24.23
N GLN A 158 -6.70 -10.18 -24.44
CA GLN A 158 -6.91 -10.99 -25.63
C GLN A 158 -6.55 -10.10 -26.83
N LYS A 159 -5.46 -10.43 -27.53
CA LYS A 159 -5.21 -9.85 -28.83
C LYS A 159 -6.45 -10.14 -29.66
N SER A 160 -7.16 -9.10 -30.06
CA SER A 160 -8.23 -9.20 -31.04
C SER A 160 -7.63 -9.91 -32.26
N VAL A 161 -8.11 -11.11 -32.50
CA VAL A 161 -7.83 -11.87 -33.73
C VAL A 161 -8.77 -11.26 -34.81
N ASP A 162 -8.42 -10.05 -35.27
CA ASP A 162 -9.08 -9.41 -36.38
C ASP A 162 -8.00 -8.79 -37.26
N GLU A 163 -7.34 -9.65 -38.04
CA GLU A 163 -6.78 -9.34 -39.35
C GLU A 163 -6.48 -10.67 -40.08
N VAL A 164 -7.52 -11.37 -40.45
CA VAL A 164 -7.42 -12.28 -41.58
C VAL A 164 -7.74 -11.47 -42.83
N SER A 165 -6.70 -10.92 -43.47
CA SER A 165 -6.78 -10.42 -44.82
C SER A 165 -7.00 -11.61 -45.74
N ILE A 166 -8.19 -11.67 -46.32
CA ILE A 166 -8.51 -12.53 -47.48
C ILE A 166 -8.04 -11.75 -48.71
N SER A 167 -7.01 -12.25 -49.36
CA SER A 167 -6.64 -11.87 -50.75
C SER A 167 -7.21 -12.88 -51.70
#